data_3c6e88db726bd0bb73f7dda44554db8c
#
_entry.id   3c6e88db726bd0bb73f7dda44554db8c
#
_cell.length_a   1.000
_cell.length_b   1.000
_cell.length_c   1.000
_cell.angle_alpha   90.00
_cell.angle_beta   90.00
_cell.angle_gamma   90.00
#
_symmetry.space_group_name_H-M   'P 1'
#
loop_
_entity.id
_entity.type
_entity.pdbx_description
1 polymer ?
#
loop_
_entity_poly.entity_id
_entity_poly.type
_entity_poly.pdbx_seq_one_letter_code
_entity_poly.pdbx_strand_id
1 'polypeptide(L)'
;MSDSRNAQLASRFPVPWQAIAARIGALDQRSGTTVSGRFDHLFHIAMINARESSLPFSPAARTFPCYQLGKEEMKPIDIETPGTSGTQRERRPEWLKVKVPLGTTFSEIRRLVDAQRLNTVCEDARCPNMAECWKRGAATFMILGDVCTRSCGFCSVKTGRPYDLDTDEPRRVAEAVERMGLRHAVITSVNRDELPDGGAGIFAATIRAIRDRLPACSIEVLTPDFQGKSEAIQTVIDARPSIFNHNIETVPRLYRRVRPQAKYQRSLDLLSMCKRQGLRTKTGMMLGLGETAEEIQAVMNDLRAIDVDILTLGQYLQPTKAHLPVERYVTPEEFAEWKRIGLELGFAHVESGPLVRSSYHADEQRIES
;
A
#
# COMPACT_ATOMS: atom_id res chain seq x y z
N MET A 1 -28.73 36.11 -16.06
CA MET A 1 -28.52 35.88 -14.62
C MET A 1 -27.07 35.55 -14.24
N SER A 2 -26.10 35.78 -15.13
CA SER A 2 -24.65 35.54 -14.89
C SER A 2 -23.86 36.78 -14.45
N ASP A 3 -24.43 37.99 -14.62
CA ASP A 3 -23.70 39.23 -14.38
C ASP A 3 -23.55 39.64 -12.89
N SER A 4 -24.46 39.19 -12.01
CA SER A 4 -24.41 39.60 -10.61
C SER A 4 -23.38 38.84 -9.74
N ARG A 5 -22.93 37.65 -10.17
CA ARG A 5 -21.90 36.89 -9.44
C ARG A 5 -20.47 37.37 -9.72
N ASN A 6 -20.20 37.84 -10.93
CA ASN A 6 -18.89 38.36 -11.31
C ASN A 6 -18.59 39.73 -10.69
N ALA A 7 -19.60 40.56 -10.48
CA ALA A 7 -19.45 41.88 -9.83
C ALA A 7 -19.17 41.72 -8.31
N GLN A 8 -19.71 40.71 -7.65
CA GLN A 8 -19.52 40.46 -6.22
C GLN A 8 -18.16 39.83 -5.89
N LEU A 9 -17.53 39.12 -6.86
CA LEU A 9 -16.20 38.56 -6.71
C LEU A 9 -15.09 39.61 -6.91
N ALA A 10 -15.29 40.56 -7.82
CA ALA A 10 -14.31 41.62 -8.14
C ALA A 10 -14.06 42.56 -6.95
N SER A 11 -15.02 42.77 -6.05
CA SER A 11 -14.88 43.65 -4.88
C SER A 11 -14.01 43.11 -3.75
N ARG A 12 -13.56 41.84 -3.82
CA ARG A 12 -12.77 41.19 -2.77
C ARG A 12 -11.27 41.18 -3.01
N PHE A 13 -10.79 41.77 -4.11
CA PHE A 13 -9.38 41.76 -4.48
C PHE A 13 -8.76 43.16 -4.51
N PRO A 14 -7.44 43.33 -4.21
CA PRO A 14 -6.76 44.61 -4.34
C PRO A 14 -6.69 45.05 -5.79
N VAL A 15 -6.63 46.39 -5.98
CA VAL A 15 -6.74 47.14 -7.25
C VAL A 15 -6.03 46.55 -8.50
N PRO A 16 -4.85 45.91 -8.41
CA PRO A 16 -4.20 45.33 -9.60
C PRO A 16 -4.98 44.17 -10.23
N TRP A 17 -5.76 43.43 -9.43
CA TRP A 17 -6.54 42.26 -9.88
C TRP A 17 -7.86 42.64 -10.55
N GLN A 18 -8.42 43.80 -10.20
CA GLN A 18 -9.62 44.35 -10.84
C GLN A 18 -9.36 44.69 -12.31
N ALA A 19 -8.18 45.18 -12.64
CA ALA A 19 -7.80 45.51 -13.99
C ALA A 19 -7.60 44.26 -14.90
N ILE A 20 -7.16 43.17 -14.33
CA ILE A 20 -7.01 41.89 -15.03
C ILE A 20 -8.37 41.23 -15.28
N ALA A 21 -9.26 41.24 -14.31
CA ALA A 21 -10.61 40.73 -14.46
C ALA A 21 -11.43 41.50 -15.52
N ALA A 22 -11.29 42.80 -15.59
CA ALA A 22 -11.92 43.62 -16.60
C ALA A 22 -11.39 43.36 -18.03
N ARG A 23 -10.09 43.06 -18.19
CA ARG A 23 -9.49 42.70 -19.49
C ARG A 23 -9.92 41.31 -19.98
N ILE A 24 -10.09 40.37 -19.08
CA ILE A 24 -10.58 39.00 -19.40
C ILE A 24 -12.05 39.04 -19.83
N GLY A 25 -12.89 39.82 -19.13
CA GLY A 25 -14.30 40.00 -19.50
C GLY A 25 -14.49 40.67 -20.88
N ALA A 26 -13.59 41.58 -21.29
CA ALA A 26 -13.62 42.25 -22.59
C ALA A 26 -13.18 41.32 -23.77
N LEU A 27 -12.43 40.28 -23.50
CA LEU A 27 -12.04 39.26 -24.49
C LEU A 27 -13.17 38.27 -24.78
N ASP A 28 -14.00 37.96 -23.78
CA ASP A 28 -15.13 37.04 -23.92
C ASP A 28 -16.25 37.59 -24.82
N GLN A 29 -16.47 38.89 -24.80
CA GLN A 29 -17.47 39.54 -25.67
C GLN A 29 -17.12 39.55 -27.16
N ARG A 30 -15.85 39.28 -27.53
CA ARG A 30 -15.39 39.29 -28.93
C ARG A 30 -15.36 37.91 -29.60
N SER A 31 -15.43 36.80 -28.84
CA SER A 31 -15.22 35.46 -29.41
C SER A 31 -16.48 34.58 -29.49
N GLY A 32 -17.61 34.98 -28.97
CA GLY A 32 -18.90 34.31 -29.16
C GLY A 32 -18.99 32.84 -28.67
N THR A 33 -17.99 32.36 -27.90
CA THR A 33 -17.93 30.99 -27.39
C THR A 33 -18.05 30.99 -25.88
N THR A 34 -19.06 30.31 -25.37
CA THR A 34 -19.26 30.08 -23.94
C THR A 34 -18.16 29.14 -23.38
N VAL A 35 -17.17 29.70 -22.69
CA VAL A 35 -16.07 28.94 -22.06
C VAL A 35 -16.32 28.84 -20.54
N SER A 36 -17.33 28.06 -20.15
CA SER A 36 -17.64 27.83 -18.72
C SER A 36 -16.65 26.90 -18.01
N GLY A 37 -16.03 25.96 -18.71
CA GLY A 37 -15.17 24.94 -18.09
C GLY A 37 -13.68 25.27 -17.96
N ARG A 38 -13.17 26.33 -18.65
CA ARG A 38 -11.76 26.72 -18.61
C ARG A 38 -11.44 27.77 -17.54
N PHE A 39 -12.44 28.47 -17.03
CA PHE A 39 -12.24 29.53 -16.03
C PHE A 39 -11.84 29.00 -14.65
N ASP A 40 -12.43 27.88 -14.22
CA ASP A 40 -12.12 27.31 -12.90
C ASP A 40 -10.67 26.82 -12.81
N HIS A 41 -10.10 26.31 -13.91
CA HIS A 41 -8.73 25.79 -13.91
C HIS A 41 -7.66 26.89 -13.91
N LEU A 42 -7.89 28.01 -14.63
CA LEU A 42 -6.97 29.14 -14.65
C LEU A 42 -7.02 29.95 -13.35
N PHE A 43 -8.19 30.01 -12.70
CA PHE A 43 -8.34 30.65 -11.39
C PHE A 43 -7.62 29.87 -10.28
N HIS A 44 -7.62 28.54 -10.36
CA HIS A 44 -6.93 27.69 -9.39
C HIS A 44 -5.40 27.83 -9.50
N ILE A 45 -4.85 27.89 -10.70
CA ILE A 45 -3.41 28.09 -10.95
C ILE A 45 -2.95 29.50 -10.51
N ALA A 46 -3.76 30.52 -10.72
CA ALA A 46 -3.45 31.88 -10.29
C ALA A 46 -3.44 32.05 -8.77
N MET A 47 -4.28 31.29 -8.05
CA MET A 47 -4.34 31.31 -6.58
C MET A 47 -3.15 30.60 -5.92
N ILE A 48 -2.58 29.60 -6.56
CA ILE A 48 -1.38 28.89 -6.06
C ILE A 48 -0.15 29.81 -6.15
N ASN A 49 0.01 30.50 -7.27
CA ASN A 49 1.16 31.40 -7.49
C ASN A 49 1.09 32.71 -6.68
N ALA A 50 -0.09 33.17 -6.27
CA ALA A 50 -0.25 34.37 -5.46
C ALA A 50 0.09 34.18 -3.97
N ARG A 51 0.15 32.93 -3.48
CA ARG A 51 0.57 32.64 -2.10
C ARG A 51 2.08 32.65 -1.90
N GLU A 52 2.87 32.50 -2.96
CA GLU A 52 4.34 32.47 -2.88
C GLU A 52 5.00 33.85 -3.00
N SER A 53 4.26 34.92 -3.37
CA SER A 53 4.83 36.24 -3.65
C SER A 53 4.65 37.30 -2.56
N SER A 54 4.19 36.96 -1.37
CA SER A 54 3.96 37.93 -0.29
C SER A 54 4.92 37.76 0.91
N LEU A 55 6.23 37.73 0.65
CA LEU A 55 7.23 37.99 1.70
C LEU A 55 8.04 39.24 1.32
N PRO A 56 8.09 40.27 2.19
CA PRO A 56 8.91 41.46 1.92
C PRO A 56 10.39 41.14 2.12
N PHE A 57 11.17 41.26 1.06
CA PHE A 57 12.63 41.30 1.13
C PHE A 57 13.07 42.61 1.80
N SER A 58 13.63 42.55 2.98
CA SER A 58 14.35 43.62 3.62
C SER A 58 15.85 43.28 3.61
N PRO A 59 16.72 44.08 2.97
CA PRO A 59 18.16 43.87 3.01
C PRO A 59 18.75 44.56 4.23
N ALA A 60 18.82 43.88 5.35
CA ALA A 60 19.66 44.32 6.47
C ALA A 60 20.66 43.21 6.77
N ALA A 61 21.85 43.39 6.22
CA ALA A 61 23.04 42.63 6.60
C ALA A 61 23.31 42.82 8.10
N ARG A 62 23.06 41.81 8.91
CA ARG A 62 23.61 41.72 10.27
C ARG A 62 24.73 40.69 10.28
N THR A 63 25.95 41.21 10.32
CA THR A 63 27.14 40.45 10.65
C THR A 63 26.99 39.86 12.05
N PHE A 64 26.98 38.54 12.14
CA PHE A 64 27.09 37.82 13.39
C PHE A 64 28.58 37.72 13.77
N PRO A 65 28.96 38.02 15.00
CA PRO A 65 30.35 37.84 15.46
C PRO A 65 30.67 36.34 15.53
N CYS A 66 31.82 35.95 14.95
CA CYS A 66 32.45 34.67 15.15
C CYS A 66 32.77 34.47 16.64
N TYR A 67 32.01 33.60 17.30
CA TYR A 67 32.42 33.06 18.61
C TYR A 67 33.52 32.03 18.38
N GLN A 68 34.74 32.37 18.79
CA GLN A 68 35.81 31.38 18.98
C GLN A 68 35.46 30.52 20.19
N LEU A 69 34.97 29.32 19.94
CA LEU A 69 34.86 28.30 20.98
C LEU A 69 36.25 27.76 21.28
N GLY A 70 36.70 27.99 22.49
CA GLY A 70 37.94 27.45 23.05
C GLY A 70 37.88 25.89 22.96
N LYS A 71 39.04 25.30 22.65
CA LYS A 71 39.26 23.86 22.72
C LYS A 71 39.35 23.48 24.22
N GLU A 72 38.19 23.19 24.83
CA GLU A 72 38.14 22.40 26.05
C GLU A 72 38.00 20.95 25.64
N GLU A 73 38.98 20.13 26.03
CA GLU A 73 38.94 18.68 25.90
C GLU A 73 37.73 18.14 26.69
N MET A 74 36.68 17.73 26.01
CA MET A 74 35.59 16.98 26.62
C MET A 74 36.12 15.60 27.02
N LYS A 75 36.24 15.37 28.31
CA LYS A 75 36.45 14.03 28.85
C LYS A 75 35.26 13.15 28.47
N PRO A 76 35.50 11.88 28.06
CA PRO A 76 34.42 10.96 27.82
C PRO A 76 33.56 10.80 29.08
N ILE A 77 32.28 11.03 28.99
CA ILE A 77 31.34 10.66 30.05
C ILE A 77 31.16 9.15 29.92
N ASP A 78 31.67 8.41 30.90
CA ASP A 78 31.36 6.99 31.05
C ASP A 78 29.85 6.86 31.37
N ILE A 79 29.05 6.64 30.33
CA ILE A 79 27.68 6.22 30.53
C ILE A 79 27.75 4.73 30.88
N GLU A 80 27.67 4.41 32.15
CA GLU A 80 27.36 3.06 32.60
C GLU A 80 26.02 2.67 31.99
N THR A 81 26.05 1.91 30.89
CA THR A 81 24.88 1.22 30.33
C THR A 81 24.45 0.19 31.38
N PRO A 82 23.18 0.25 31.89
CA PRO A 82 22.67 -0.82 32.73
C PRO A 82 22.83 -2.12 31.95
N GLY A 83 23.45 -3.11 32.58
CA GLY A 83 23.74 -4.41 31.97
C GLY A 83 22.50 -4.98 31.30
N THR A 84 22.43 -4.89 29.98
CA THR A 84 21.55 -5.70 29.17
C THR A 84 22.05 -7.13 29.31
N SER A 85 21.35 -7.93 30.10
CA SER A 85 21.42 -9.38 30.01
C SER A 85 21.24 -9.70 28.51
N GLY A 86 22.31 -10.13 27.88
CA GLY A 86 22.31 -10.48 26.46
C GLY A 86 21.36 -11.64 26.26
N THR A 87 20.12 -11.35 25.86
CA THR A 87 19.26 -12.34 25.25
C THR A 87 19.97 -12.79 23.98
N GLN A 88 20.61 -13.96 24.04
CA GLN A 88 21.10 -14.64 22.86
C GLN A 88 19.94 -14.67 21.86
N ARG A 89 20.07 -13.94 20.74
CA ARG A 89 19.08 -14.04 19.67
C ARG A 89 18.94 -15.49 19.30
N GLU A 90 17.75 -16.05 19.49
CA GLU A 90 17.45 -17.39 19.02
C GLU A 90 17.82 -17.46 17.53
N ARG A 91 18.65 -18.46 17.21
CA ARG A 91 19.00 -18.74 15.82
C ARG A 91 17.72 -19.10 15.07
N ARG A 92 17.56 -18.54 13.86
CA ARG A 92 16.41 -18.89 13.01
C ARG A 92 16.29 -20.42 12.92
N PRO A 93 15.11 -20.99 13.25
CA PRO A 93 14.86 -22.42 13.21
C PRO A 93 15.11 -23.05 11.83
N GLU A 94 15.36 -24.36 11.79
CA GLU A 94 15.62 -25.09 10.55
C GLU A 94 14.46 -25.01 9.54
N TRP A 95 13.20 -25.03 10.00
CA TRP A 95 12.01 -24.97 9.15
C TRP A 95 11.82 -23.61 8.45
N LEU A 96 12.58 -22.59 8.82
CA LEU A 96 12.61 -21.29 8.16
C LEU A 96 13.76 -21.12 7.17
N LYS A 97 14.53 -22.16 6.93
CA LYS A 97 15.58 -22.17 5.91
C LYS A 97 14.98 -22.44 4.54
N VAL A 98 15.31 -21.61 3.56
CA VAL A 98 14.84 -21.70 2.19
C VAL A 98 16.01 -22.06 1.29
N LYS A 99 15.79 -23.01 0.37
CA LYS A 99 16.74 -23.28 -0.71
C LYS A 99 16.65 -22.15 -1.74
N VAL A 100 17.79 -21.51 -2.05
CA VAL A 100 17.85 -20.49 -3.11
C VAL A 100 17.56 -21.18 -4.44
N PRO A 101 16.56 -20.74 -5.19
CA PRO A 101 16.25 -21.31 -6.48
C PRO A 101 17.30 -20.89 -7.51
N LEU A 102 17.91 -21.87 -8.16
CA LEU A 102 18.79 -21.65 -9.30
C LEU A 102 18.05 -22.11 -10.57
N GLY A 103 17.74 -21.18 -11.48
CA GLY A 103 17.05 -21.53 -12.73
C GLY A 103 16.99 -20.38 -13.75
N THR A 104 16.99 -20.72 -15.05
CA THR A 104 16.93 -19.78 -16.18
C THR A 104 15.61 -18.99 -16.21
N THR A 105 14.49 -19.63 -15.92
CA THR A 105 13.15 -19.01 -15.88
C THR A 105 13.07 -17.83 -14.92
N PHE A 106 13.73 -17.92 -13.75
CA PHE A 106 13.80 -16.85 -12.79
C PHE A 106 14.47 -15.58 -13.36
N SER A 107 15.60 -15.78 -14.05
CA SER A 107 16.36 -14.68 -14.66
C SER A 107 15.61 -14.00 -15.80
N GLU A 108 14.81 -14.75 -16.55
CA GLU A 108 13.99 -14.22 -17.65
C GLU A 108 12.85 -13.36 -17.14
N ILE A 109 12.12 -13.84 -16.12
CA ILE A 109 11.03 -13.09 -15.49
C ILE A 109 11.57 -11.81 -14.87
N ARG A 110 12.70 -11.89 -14.16
CA ARG A 110 13.33 -10.70 -13.56
C ARG A 110 13.69 -9.65 -14.61
N ARG A 111 14.30 -10.04 -15.73
CA ARG A 111 14.63 -9.12 -16.83
C ARG A 111 13.37 -8.48 -17.41
N LEU A 112 12.25 -9.22 -17.49
CA LEU A 112 10.98 -8.68 -17.97
C LEU A 112 10.42 -7.61 -17.02
N VAL A 113 10.44 -7.87 -15.71
CA VAL A 113 10.02 -6.93 -14.68
C VAL A 113 10.87 -5.65 -14.74
N ASP A 114 12.19 -5.79 -14.80
CA ASP A 114 13.15 -4.67 -14.90
C ASP A 114 12.93 -3.86 -16.19
N ALA A 115 12.76 -4.52 -17.34
CA ALA A 115 12.56 -3.89 -18.65
C ALA A 115 11.25 -3.09 -18.71
N GLN A 116 10.22 -3.51 -17.99
CA GLN A 116 8.93 -2.84 -17.90
C GLN A 116 8.88 -1.81 -16.76
N ARG A 117 9.98 -1.62 -16.00
CA ARG A 117 10.03 -0.72 -14.83
C ARG A 117 8.89 -0.98 -13.84
N LEU A 118 8.66 -2.26 -13.54
CA LEU A 118 7.64 -2.70 -12.60
C LEU A 118 8.27 -3.05 -11.26
N ASN A 119 7.51 -2.85 -10.19
CA ASN A 119 7.88 -3.28 -8.86
C ASN A 119 7.17 -4.60 -8.53
N THR A 120 7.89 -5.52 -7.87
CA THR A 120 7.28 -6.75 -7.34
C THR A 120 7.51 -6.84 -5.85
N VAL A 121 6.47 -7.16 -5.09
CA VAL A 121 6.62 -7.47 -3.66
C VAL A 121 7.53 -8.67 -3.45
N CYS A 122 7.60 -9.56 -4.44
CA CYS A 122 8.47 -10.72 -4.39
C CYS A 122 9.95 -10.34 -4.22
N GLU A 123 10.40 -9.26 -4.88
CA GLU A 123 11.78 -8.74 -4.77
C GLU A 123 11.94 -7.82 -3.55
N ASP A 124 11.06 -6.83 -3.38
CA ASP A 124 11.16 -5.85 -2.29
C ASP A 124 11.07 -6.48 -0.90
N ALA A 125 10.20 -7.47 -0.73
CA ALA A 125 10.07 -8.24 0.50
C ALA A 125 11.08 -9.39 0.61
N ARG A 126 11.96 -9.60 -0.39
CA ARG A 126 12.87 -10.75 -0.45
C ARG A 126 12.16 -12.06 -0.17
N CYS A 127 11.05 -12.27 -0.86
CA CYS A 127 10.13 -13.37 -0.60
C CYS A 127 10.83 -14.72 -0.81
N PRO A 128 10.80 -15.63 0.18
CA PRO A 128 11.45 -16.93 0.07
C PRO A 128 10.80 -17.84 -0.99
N ASN A 129 9.55 -17.58 -1.35
CA ASN A 129 8.74 -18.42 -2.23
C ASN A 129 8.76 -17.95 -3.71
N MET A 130 9.48 -16.87 -4.01
CA MET A 130 9.42 -16.17 -5.32
C MET A 130 9.60 -17.12 -6.51
N ALA A 131 10.62 -17.95 -6.49
CA ALA A 131 10.89 -18.84 -7.62
C ALA A 131 9.84 -19.96 -7.79
N GLU A 132 9.29 -20.45 -6.70
CA GLU A 132 8.22 -21.43 -6.73
C GLU A 132 6.97 -20.81 -7.33
N CYS A 133 6.53 -19.64 -6.83
CA CYS A 133 5.36 -18.94 -7.33
C CYS A 133 5.47 -18.61 -8.82
N TRP A 134 6.61 -18.05 -9.24
CA TRP A 134 6.84 -17.71 -10.64
C TRP A 134 6.82 -18.92 -11.57
N LYS A 135 7.44 -20.04 -11.16
CA LYS A 135 7.37 -21.31 -11.90
C LYS A 135 5.94 -21.85 -12.02
N ARG A 136 5.09 -21.59 -11.03
CA ARG A 136 3.67 -21.99 -11.03
C ARG A 136 2.79 -21.05 -11.86
N GLY A 137 3.34 -19.96 -12.41
CA GLY A 137 2.59 -18.95 -13.15
C GLY A 137 1.77 -18.02 -12.26
N ALA A 138 2.28 -17.72 -11.06
CA ALA A 138 1.73 -16.73 -10.13
C ALA A 138 2.79 -15.67 -9.79
N ALA A 139 2.43 -14.39 -9.89
CA ALA A 139 3.30 -13.27 -9.51
C ALA A 139 2.52 -12.17 -8.81
N THR A 140 3.22 -11.41 -7.95
CA THR A 140 2.65 -10.28 -7.19
C THR A 140 3.32 -8.98 -7.63
N PHE A 141 2.56 -8.14 -8.34
CA PHE A 141 2.99 -6.82 -8.78
C PHE A 141 2.62 -5.78 -7.73
N MET A 142 3.53 -4.84 -7.48
CA MET A 142 3.28 -3.70 -6.61
C MET A 142 3.13 -2.45 -7.46
N ILE A 143 1.92 -1.90 -7.51
CA ILE A 143 1.58 -0.69 -8.26
C ILE A 143 1.64 0.56 -7.39
N LEU A 144 1.48 1.75 -7.99
CA LEU A 144 1.50 3.06 -7.36
C LEU A 144 2.90 3.49 -6.87
N GLY A 145 3.96 2.89 -7.43
CA GLY A 145 5.36 3.21 -7.13
C GLY A 145 5.95 2.38 -5.98
N ASP A 146 7.09 2.84 -5.43
CA ASP A 146 7.90 2.15 -4.41
C ASP A 146 7.99 2.89 -3.07
N VAL A 147 7.28 4.03 -2.92
CA VAL A 147 7.27 4.84 -1.70
C VAL A 147 5.89 4.83 -1.08
N CYS A 148 5.79 4.39 0.17
CA CYS A 148 4.54 4.26 0.92
C CYS A 148 4.36 5.45 1.88
N THR A 149 3.13 5.98 1.98
CA THR A 149 2.80 7.03 2.94
C THR A 149 2.67 6.54 4.39
N ARG A 150 2.68 5.22 4.61
CA ARG A 150 2.55 4.59 5.93
C ARG A 150 3.83 3.89 6.37
N SER A 151 4.05 3.86 7.70
CA SER A 151 5.23 3.30 8.37
C SER A 151 4.87 2.07 9.19
N CYS A 152 4.48 0.98 8.56
CA CYS A 152 4.21 -0.27 9.27
C CYS A 152 5.52 -0.88 9.79
N GLY A 153 5.57 -1.25 11.09
CA GLY A 153 6.79 -1.71 11.76
C GLY A 153 7.35 -3.04 11.23
N PHE A 154 6.61 -3.75 10.39
CA PHE A 154 7.02 -5.03 9.78
C PHE A 154 7.47 -4.90 8.32
N CYS A 155 7.19 -3.76 7.66
CA CYS A 155 7.30 -3.61 6.22
C CYS A 155 8.62 -2.97 5.79
N SER A 156 9.31 -3.54 4.82
CA SER A 156 10.58 -3.03 4.29
C SER A 156 10.43 -1.99 3.18
N VAL A 157 9.22 -1.72 2.72
CA VAL A 157 8.95 -0.69 1.71
C VAL A 157 9.33 0.69 2.24
N LYS A 158 9.93 1.51 1.42
CA LYS A 158 10.35 2.87 1.78
C LYS A 158 9.15 3.71 2.22
N THR A 159 9.28 4.35 3.38
CA THR A 159 8.27 5.29 3.88
C THR A 159 8.64 6.70 3.43
N GLY A 160 7.65 7.44 2.93
CA GLY A 160 7.86 8.83 2.50
C GLY A 160 6.64 9.40 1.80
N ARG A 161 6.84 10.54 1.14
CA ARG A 161 5.84 11.15 0.28
C ARG A 161 6.18 10.83 -1.18
N PRO A 162 5.33 10.06 -1.89
CA PRO A 162 5.50 9.84 -3.32
C PRO A 162 5.32 11.14 -4.11
N TYR A 163 6.06 11.31 -5.21
CA TYR A 163 6.03 12.53 -6.00
C TYR A 163 5.09 12.43 -7.20
N ASP A 164 5.06 11.26 -7.87
CA ASP A 164 4.37 11.08 -9.14
C ASP A 164 3.34 9.96 -9.07
N LEU A 165 2.36 10.04 -9.96
CA LEU A 165 1.41 8.97 -10.25
C LEU A 165 1.58 8.56 -11.72
N ASP A 166 2.04 7.34 -11.93
CA ASP A 166 2.22 6.78 -13.27
C ASP A 166 0.89 6.18 -13.78
N THR A 167 0.22 6.93 -14.63
CA THR A 167 -1.07 6.51 -15.22
C THR A 167 -0.92 5.44 -16.31
N ASP A 168 0.29 5.17 -16.80
CA ASP A 168 0.59 4.12 -17.78
C ASP A 168 0.98 2.78 -17.12
N GLU A 169 1.19 2.76 -15.81
CA GLU A 169 1.53 1.55 -15.06
C GLU A 169 0.54 0.40 -15.27
N PRO A 170 -0.81 0.61 -15.30
CA PRO A 170 -1.79 -0.46 -15.57
C PRO A 170 -1.55 -1.21 -16.89
N ARG A 171 -1.20 -0.48 -17.96
CA ARG A 171 -0.89 -1.08 -19.26
C ARG A 171 0.36 -1.95 -19.20
N ARG A 172 1.43 -1.44 -18.58
CA ARG A 172 2.71 -2.18 -18.46
C ARG A 172 2.57 -3.43 -17.59
N VAL A 173 1.80 -3.35 -16.50
CA VAL A 173 1.49 -4.53 -15.67
C VAL A 173 0.73 -5.57 -16.49
N ALA A 174 -0.28 -5.17 -17.25
CA ALA A 174 -1.05 -6.09 -18.09
C ALA A 174 -0.19 -6.74 -19.19
N GLU A 175 0.74 -6.00 -19.80
CA GLU A 175 1.72 -6.54 -20.75
C GLU A 175 2.66 -7.56 -20.10
N ALA A 176 3.11 -7.30 -18.86
CA ALA A 176 3.96 -8.24 -18.14
C ALA A 176 3.21 -9.52 -17.79
N VAL A 177 1.97 -9.42 -17.31
CA VAL A 177 1.09 -10.56 -17.01
C VAL A 177 0.89 -11.44 -18.25
N GLU A 178 0.61 -10.82 -19.41
CA GLU A 178 0.44 -11.52 -20.69
C GLU A 178 1.74 -12.22 -21.13
N ARG A 179 2.88 -11.52 -21.14
CA ARG A 179 4.18 -12.08 -21.52
C ARG A 179 4.64 -13.21 -20.61
N MET A 180 4.32 -13.14 -19.33
CA MET A 180 4.62 -14.20 -18.36
C MET A 180 3.63 -15.37 -18.48
N GLY A 181 2.55 -15.23 -19.24
CA GLY A 181 1.51 -16.25 -19.38
C GLY A 181 0.88 -16.63 -18.04
N LEU A 182 0.66 -15.63 -17.16
CA LEU A 182 0.19 -15.91 -15.81
C LEU A 182 -1.24 -16.44 -15.83
N ARG A 183 -1.48 -17.46 -15.02
CA ARG A 183 -2.82 -17.98 -14.76
C ARG A 183 -3.50 -17.26 -13.59
N HIS A 184 -2.69 -16.66 -12.72
CA HIS A 184 -3.14 -15.90 -11.56
C HIS A 184 -2.20 -14.72 -11.32
N ALA A 185 -2.74 -13.51 -11.36
CA ALA A 185 -2.01 -12.27 -11.08
C ALA A 185 -2.48 -11.66 -9.75
N VAL A 186 -1.54 -11.41 -8.85
CA VAL A 186 -1.81 -10.67 -7.61
C VAL A 186 -1.33 -9.23 -7.77
N ILE A 187 -2.22 -8.27 -7.57
CA ILE A 187 -1.96 -6.85 -7.68
C ILE A 187 -2.05 -6.24 -6.29
N THR A 188 -0.96 -5.70 -5.81
CA THR A 188 -0.91 -4.94 -4.55
C THR A 188 -0.32 -3.56 -4.77
N SER A 189 -0.25 -2.74 -3.72
CA SER A 189 0.29 -1.39 -3.84
C SER A 189 0.98 -0.92 -2.57
N VAL A 190 1.75 0.16 -2.69
CA VAL A 190 2.04 1.05 -1.57
C VAL A 190 0.79 1.81 -1.14
N ASN A 191 0.73 2.31 0.10
CA ASN A 191 -0.34 3.25 0.46
C ASN A 191 -0.06 4.64 -0.13
N ARG A 192 -1.11 5.24 -0.69
CA ARG A 192 -1.11 6.58 -1.31
C ARG A 192 -2.20 7.43 -0.63
N ASP A 193 -2.06 7.61 0.70
CA ASP A 193 -3.06 8.33 1.50
C ASP A 193 -3.22 9.81 1.10
N GLU A 194 -2.26 10.35 0.34
CA GLU A 194 -2.30 11.69 -0.22
C GLU A 194 -3.19 11.82 -1.47
N LEU A 195 -3.51 10.69 -2.12
CA LEU A 195 -4.43 10.71 -3.26
C LEU A 195 -5.89 10.74 -2.78
N PRO A 196 -6.78 11.44 -3.48
CA PRO A 196 -8.20 11.54 -3.09
C PRO A 196 -8.87 10.17 -2.95
N ASP A 197 -8.55 9.22 -3.85
CA ASP A 197 -9.09 7.87 -3.89
C ASP A 197 -8.13 6.81 -3.32
N GLY A 198 -6.97 7.22 -2.78
CA GLY A 198 -5.95 6.28 -2.28
C GLY A 198 -5.36 5.36 -3.35
N GLY A 199 -5.55 5.67 -4.64
CA GLY A 199 -5.09 4.88 -5.79
C GLY A 199 -6.09 3.83 -6.29
N ALA A 200 -7.34 3.85 -5.82
CA ALA A 200 -8.38 2.89 -6.23
C ALA A 200 -8.62 2.87 -7.74
N GLY A 201 -8.55 4.03 -8.39
CA GLY A 201 -8.66 4.17 -9.85
C GLY A 201 -7.60 3.39 -10.62
N ILE A 202 -6.35 3.37 -10.11
CA ILE A 202 -5.24 2.62 -10.73
C ILE A 202 -5.44 1.11 -10.53
N PHE A 203 -5.90 0.65 -9.35
CA PHE A 203 -6.29 -0.74 -9.15
C PHE A 203 -7.34 -1.18 -10.18
N ALA A 204 -8.43 -0.40 -10.31
CA ALA A 204 -9.50 -0.70 -11.24
C ALA A 204 -9.03 -0.69 -12.71
N ALA A 205 -8.16 0.25 -13.09
CA ALA A 205 -7.56 0.29 -14.42
C ALA A 205 -6.67 -0.93 -14.69
N THR A 206 -5.87 -1.35 -13.71
CA THR A 206 -4.99 -2.53 -13.82
C THR A 206 -5.81 -3.82 -13.99
N ILE A 207 -6.87 -3.99 -13.20
CA ILE A 207 -7.78 -5.16 -13.33
C ILE A 207 -8.37 -5.22 -14.73
N ARG A 208 -8.88 -4.10 -15.24
CA ARG A 208 -9.46 -4.05 -16.60
C ARG A 208 -8.42 -4.33 -17.67
N ALA A 209 -7.25 -3.69 -17.59
CA ALA A 209 -6.18 -3.87 -18.58
C ALA A 209 -5.68 -5.33 -18.65
N ILE A 210 -5.58 -6.03 -17.50
CA ILE A 210 -5.22 -7.45 -17.48
C ILE A 210 -6.34 -8.29 -18.10
N ARG A 211 -7.59 -8.04 -17.74
CA ARG A 211 -8.75 -8.80 -18.24
C ARG A 211 -8.90 -8.67 -19.75
N ASP A 212 -8.68 -7.48 -20.29
CA ASP A 212 -8.78 -7.22 -21.73
C ASP A 212 -7.72 -8.00 -22.53
N ARG A 213 -6.50 -8.15 -21.98
CA ARG A 213 -5.39 -8.86 -22.64
C ARG A 213 -5.41 -10.37 -22.40
N LEU A 214 -5.78 -10.79 -21.20
CA LEU A 214 -5.72 -12.19 -20.76
C LEU A 214 -6.99 -12.55 -19.97
N PRO A 215 -8.14 -12.73 -20.65
CA PRO A 215 -9.44 -12.96 -20.00
C PRO A 215 -9.49 -14.17 -19.08
N ALA A 216 -8.66 -15.18 -19.33
CA ALA A 216 -8.58 -16.41 -18.53
C ALA A 216 -7.73 -16.22 -17.24
N CYS A 217 -7.01 -15.12 -17.09
CA CYS A 217 -6.21 -14.86 -15.91
C CYS A 217 -7.10 -14.48 -14.72
N SER A 218 -6.98 -15.23 -13.63
CA SER A 218 -7.60 -14.86 -12.35
C SER A 218 -6.85 -13.69 -11.74
N ILE A 219 -7.57 -12.70 -11.22
CA ILE A 219 -6.97 -11.48 -10.68
C ILE A 219 -7.33 -11.36 -9.22
N GLU A 220 -6.32 -11.42 -8.35
CA GLU A 220 -6.42 -11.07 -6.93
C GLU A 220 -5.90 -9.63 -6.73
N VAL A 221 -6.62 -8.85 -5.92
CA VAL A 221 -6.10 -7.57 -5.45
C VAL A 221 -5.81 -7.66 -3.96
N LEU A 222 -4.63 -7.18 -3.53
CA LEU A 222 -4.30 -6.97 -2.13
C LEU A 222 -4.25 -5.46 -1.87
N THR A 223 -5.34 -4.92 -1.37
CA THR A 223 -5.56 -3.48 -1.27
C THR A 223 -5.15 -2.89 0.07
N PRO A 224 -4.81 -1.57 0.12
CA PRO A 224 -4.84 -0.80 1.36
C PRO A 224 -6.30 -0.66 1.86
N ASP A 225 -6.46 -0.06 3.05
CA ASP A 225 -7.79 0.21 3.62
C ASP A 225 -8.47 1.46 3.03
N PHE A 226 -7.85 2.15 2.07
CA PHE A 226 -8.30 3.41 1.46
C PHE A 226 -8.79 4.45 2.48
N GLN A 227 -8.23 4.43 3.70
CA GLN A 227 -8.68 5.24 4.84
C GLN A 227 -10.17 5.05 5.20
N GLY A 228 -10.81 3.99 4.72
CA GLY A 228 -12.24 3.68 4.90
C GLY A 228 -13.15 4.46 3.96
N LYS A 229 -12.63 5.04 2.87
CA LYS A 229 -13.42 5.73 1.85
C LYS A 229 -14.24 4.72 1.05
N SER A 230 -15.55 4.65 1.28
CA SER A 230 -16.45 3.68 0.65
C SER A 230 -16.45 3.78 -0.88
N GLU A 231 -16.37 4.99 -1.42
CA GLU A 231 -16.33 5.24 -2.87
C GLU A 231 -15.06 4.65 -3.52
N ALA A 232 -13.91 4.77 -2.86
CA ALA A 232 -12.66 4.18 -3.33
C ALA A 232 -12.74 2.65 -3.31
N ILE A 233 -13.25 2.07 -2.22
CA ILE A 233 -13.46 0.62 -2.11
C ILE A 233 -14.41 0.15 -3.20
N GLN A 234 -15.53 0.87 -3.44
CA GLN A 234 -16.52 0.54 -4.46
C GLN A 234 -15.90 0.56 -5.87
N THR A 235 -15.02 1.52 -6.16
CA THR A 235 -14.30 1.60 -7.45
C THR A 235 -13.54 0.31 -7.77
N VAL A 236 -12.90 -0.31 -6.77
CA VAL A 236 -12.19 -1.58 -6.94
C VAL A 236 -13.16 -2.76 -7.03
N ILE A 237 -14.23 -2.76 -6.22
CA ILE A 237 -15.29 -3.77 -6.27
C ILE A 237 -15.94 -3.82 -7.66
N ASP A 238 -16.24 -2.65 -8.25
CA ASP A 238 -16.87 -2.54 -9.57
C ASP A 238 -15.98 -3.07 -10.71
N ALA A 239 -14.66 -3.06 -10.50
CA ALA A 239 -13.73 -3.69 -11.43
C ALA A 239 -13.75 -5.23 -11.35
N ARG A 240 -14.46 -5.83 -10.38
CA ARG A 240 -14.71 -7.27 -10.26
C ARG A 240 -13.43 -8.13 -10.25
N PRO A 241 -12.50 -7.94 -9.30
CA PRO A 241 -11.41 -8.90 -9.13
C PRO A 241 -11.97 -10.28 -8.77
N SER A 242 -11.23 -11.35 -9.09
CA SER A 242 -11.60 -12.72 -8.72
C SER A 242 -11.54 -12.94 -7.20
N ILE A 243 -10.58 -12.30 -6.54
CA ILE A 243 -10.39 -12.32 -5.08
C ILE A 243 -10.07 -10.90 -4.62
N PHE A 244 -10.80 -10.44 -3.61
CA PHE A 244 -10.51 -9.17 -2.93
C PHE A 244 -9.82 -9.48 -1.60
N ASN A 245 -8.52 -9.18 -1.53
CA ASN A 245 -7.68 -9.39 -0.37
C ASN A 245 -7.39 -8.06 0.33
N HIS A 246 -7.54 -8.05 1.66
CA HIS A 246 -7.05 -6.98 2.52
C HIS A 246 -6.52 -7.61 3.81
N ASN A 247 -5.22 -7.49 4.06
CA ASN A 247 -4.61 -8.11 5.23
C ASN A 247 -4.96 -7.37 6.52
N ILE A 248 -5.33 -8.14 7.54
CA ILE A 248 -5.53 -7.65 8.90
C ILE A 248 -4.19 -7.53 9.66
N GLU A 249 -3.19 -8.28 9.25
CA GLU A 249 -1.77 -8.32 9.64
C GLU A 249 -1.51 -8.79 11.07
N THR A 250 -2.30 -8.39 12.07
CA THR A 250 -2.12 -8.75 13.48
C THR A 250 -3.40 -8.56 14.28
N VAL A 251 -3.37 -8.91 15.57
CA VAL A 251 -4.49 -8.79 16.52
C VAL A 251 -4.72 -7.33 16.95
N PRO A 252 -5.93 -6.94 17.39
CA PRO A 252 -6.31 -5.56 17.72
C PRO A 252 -5.34 -4.84 18.67
N ARG A 253 -4.91 -5.54 19.75
CA ARG A 253 -4.00 -5.00 20.76
C ARG A 253 -2.67 -4.51 20.16
N LEU A 254 -2.20 -5.17 19.11
CA LEU A 254 -0.90 -4.89 18.51
C LEU A 254 -0.96 -3.85 17.38
N TYR A 255 -2.14 -3.40 16.94
CA TYR A 255 -2.28 -2.49 15.80
C TYR A 255 -1.43 -1.24 15.91
N ARG A 256 -1.47 -0.57 17.09
CA ARG A 256 -0.72 0.68 17.31
C ARG A 256 0.79 0.50 17.15
N ARG A 257 1.32 -0.68 17.52
CA ARG A 257 2.75 -1.00 17.42
C ARG A 257 3.13 -1.48 16.00
N VAL A 258 2.27 -2.29 15.38
CA VAL A 258 2.57 -3.02 14.15
C VAL A 258 2.22 -2.20 12.90
N ARG A 259 1.05 -1.55 12.89
CA ARG A 259 0.53 -0.75 11.77
C ARG A 259 -0.22 0.50 12.25
N PRO A 260 0.49 1.52 12.74
CA PRO A 260 -0.07 2.63 13.52
C PRO A 260 -1.13 3.46 12.80
N GLN A 261 -1.09 3.56 11.46
CA GLN A 261 -2.05 4.32 10.67
C GLN A 261 -3.31 3.51 10.28
N ALA A 262 -3.28 2.17 10.43
CA ALA A 262 -4.42 1.32 10.16
C ALA A 262 -5.34 1.20 11.39
N LYS A 263 -6.58 0.75 11.16
CA LYS A 263 -7.56 0.49 12.22
C LYS A 263 -8.17 -0.90 12.00
N TYR A 264 -8.25 -1.71 13.06
CA TYR A 264 -8.78 -3.07 13.00
C TYR A 264 -10.21 -3.09 12.45
N GLN A 265 -11.11 -2.30 13.04
CA GLN A 265 -12.50 -2.24 12.60
C GLN A 265 -12.63 -1.82 11.13
N ARG A 266 -11.83 -0.86 10.67
CA ARG A 266 -11.83 -0.43 9.26
C ARG A 266 -11.47 -1.58 8.30
N SER A 267 -10.56 -2.46 8.71
CA SER A 267 -10.21 -3.65 7.92
C SER A 267 -11.37 -4.63 7.83
N LEU A 268 -12.09 -4.85 8.94
CA LEU A 268 -13.30 -5.67 8.96
C LEU A 268 -14.43 -5.06 8.12
N ASP A 269 -14.66 -3.75 8.24
CA ASP A 269 -15.70 -3.04 7.50
C ASP A 269 -15.47 -3.14 5.98
N LEU A 270 -14.21 -3.00 5.54
CA LEU A 270 -13.82 -3.14 4.14
C LEU A 270 -14.11 -4.56 3.63
N LEU A 271 -13.64 -5.60 4.34
CA LEU A 271 -13.87 -6.99 3.94
C LEU A 271 -15.37 -7.32 3.92
N SER A 272 -16.12 -6.88 4.93
CA SER A 272 -17.57 -7.02 4.99
C SER A 272 -18.27 -6.34 3.81
N MET A 273 -17.84 -5.13 3.42
CA MET A 273 -18.38 -4.44 2.24
C MET A 273 -18.16 -5.24 0.96
N CYS A 274 -16.95 -5.78 0.75
CA CYS A 274 -16.62 -6.61 -0.40
C CYS A 274 -17.46 -7.89 -0.42
N LYS A 275 -17.62 -8.55 0.72
CA LYS A 275 -18.41 -9.78 0.83
C LYS A 275 -19.89 -9.56 0.51
N ARG A 276 -20.50 -8.49 1.04
CA ARG A 276 -21.90 -8.12 0.70
C ARG A 276 -22.13 -7.84 -0.77
N GLN A 277 -21.09 -7.45 -1.51
CA GLN A 277 -21.12 -7.23 -2.97
C GLN A 277 -20.85 -8.51 -3.78
N GLY A 278 -20.78 -9.67 -3.09
CA GLY A 278 -20.63 -10.99 -3.72
C GLY A 278 -19.21 -11.31 -4.18
N LEU A 279 -18.20 -10.58 -3.68
CA LEU A 279 -16.80 -10.90 -3.97
C LEU A 279 -16.30 -12.00 -3.04
N ARG A 280 -15.38 -12.83 -3.54
CA ARG A 280 -14.58 -13.71 -2.70
C ARG A 280 -13.59 -12.87 -1.92
N THR A 281 -13.59 -12.99 -0.60
CA THR A 281 -12.77 -12.20 0.30
C THR A 281 -11.63 -13.02 0.89
N LYS A 282 -10.48 -12.37 1.05
CA LYS A 282 -9.28 -12.95 1.61
C LYS A 282 -8.62 -12.00 2.57
N THR A 283 -8.00 -12.55 3.60
CA THR A 283 -7.17 -11.79 4.54
C THR A 283 -5.94 -12.59 4.98
N GLY A 284 -4.95 -11.88 5.50
CA GLY A 284 -3.74 -12.48 6.05
C GLY A 284 -3.37 -11.89 7.40
N MET A 285 -2.76 -12.72 8.25
CA MET A 285 -2.20 -12.31 9.52
C MET A 285 -0.82 -12.94 9.72
N MET A 286 0.10 -12.16 10.28
CA MET A 286 1.42 -12.65 10.67
C MET A 286 1.40 -13.09 12.12
N LEU A 287 2.06 -14.21 12.41
CA LEU A 287 2.26 -14.74 13.75
C LEU A 287 3.72 -14.55 14.21
N GLY A 288 3.91 -14.37 15.51
CA GLY A 288 5.22 -14.17 16.13
C GLY A 288 5.55 -12.71 16.44
N LEU A 289 4.54 -11.83 16.52
CA LEU A 289 4.64 -10.43 16.91
C LEU A 289 4.27 -10.19 18.39
N GLY A 290 3.88 -11.25 19.14
CA GLY A 290 3.49 -11.20 20.55
C GLY A 290 1.99 -11.32 20.78
N GLU A 291 1.24 -11.81 19.81
CA GLU A 291 -0.15 -12.22 19.95
C GLU A 291 -0.29 -13.48 20.82
N THR A 292 -1.43 -13.64 21.51
CA THR A 292 -1.78 -14.87 22.25
C THR A 292 -2.69 -15.75 21.40
N ALA A 293 -2.84 -17.01 21.80
CA ALA A 293 -3.72 -17.96 21.11
C ALA A 293 -5.19 -17.51 21.14
N GLU A 294 -5.63 -16.97 22.29
CA GLU A 294 -6.99 -16.44 22.47
C GLU A 294 -7.26 -15.25 21.56
N GLU A 295 -6.26 -14.37 21.36
CA GLU A 295 -6.37 -13.23 20.45
C GLU A 295 -6.45 -13.68 19.00
N ILE A 296 -5.66 -14.68 18.58
CA ILE A 296 -5.74 -15.25 17.23
C ILE A 296 -7.13 -15.84 17.00
N GLN A 297 -7.62 -16.64 17.96
CA GLN A 297 -8.95 -17.24 17.88
C GLN A 297 -10.07 -16.19 17.80
N ALA A 298 -9.96 -15.10 18.58
CA ALA A 298 -10.93 -14.00 18.55
C ALA A 298 -10.96 -13.32 17.16
N VAL A 299 -9.79 -13.06 16.57
CA VAL A 299 -9.70 -12.51 15.21
C VAL A 299 -10.30 -13.44 14.17
N MET A 300 -10.06 -14.76 14.27
CA MET A 300 -10.66 -15.73 13.35
C MET A 300 -12.19 -15.75 13.48
N ASN A 301 -12.74 -15.63 14.68
CA ASN A 301 -14.17 -15.52 14.92
C ASN A 301 -14.76 -14.22 14.33
N ASP A 302 -14.09 -13.06 14.51
CA ASP A 302 -14.51 -11.79 13.94
C ASP A 302 -14.56 -11.86 12.40
N LEU A 303 -13.56 -12.49 11.79
CA LEU A 303 -13.49 -12.69 10.34
C LEU A 303 -14.62 -13.59 9.83
N ARG A 304 -14.96 -14.66 10.58
CA ARG A 304 -16.08 -15.54 10.25
C ARG A 304 -17.43 -14.85 10.43
N ALA A 305 -17.57 -13.97 11.43
CA ALA A 305 -18.79 -13.19 11.62
C ALA A 305 -19.14 -12.29 10.43
N ILE A 306 -18.17 -11.94 9.59
CA ILE A 306 -18.35 -11.19 8.35
C ILE A 306 -18.15 -12.06 7.08
N ASP A 307 -18.15 -13.38 7.22
CA ASP A 307 -18.08 -14.37 6.13
C ASP A 307 -16.83 -14.27 5.24
N VAL A 308 -15.66 -13.94 5.78
CA VAL A 308 -14.40 -14.01 5.03
C VAL A 308 -14.15 -15.43 4.56
N ASP A 309 -13.81 -15.60 3.27
CA ASP A 309 -13.68 -16.92 2.64
C ASP A 309 -12.30 -17.55 2.86
N ILE A 310 -11.23 -16.76 2.78
CA ILE A 310 -9.85 -17.26 2.74
C ILE A 310 -9.01 -16.57 3.83
N LEU A 311 -8.30 -17.39 4.60
CA LEU A 311 -7.36 -16.92 5.63
C LEU A 311 -5.93 -17.41 5.33
N THR A 312 -4.95 -16.52 5.44
CA THR A 312 -3.52 -16.88 5.37
C THR A 312 -2.83 -16.54 6.68
N LEU A 313 -2.07 -17.50 7.23
CA LEU A 313 -1.29 -17.34 8.44
C LEU A 313 0.17 -17.66 8.16
N GLY A 314 1.08 -16.72 8.42
CA GLY A 314 2.51 -16.86 8.16
C GLY A 314 3.39 -16.34 9.29
N GLN A 315 4.61 -16.87 9.42
CA GLN A 315 5.57 -16.36 10.40
C GLN A 315 6.02 -14.95 10.03
N TYR A 316 5.97 -14.03 10.99
CA TYR A 316 6.67 -12.76 10.87
C TYR A 316 8.19 -12.98 10.82
N LEU A 317 8.84 -12.40 9.84
CA LEU A 317 10.29 -12.39 9.72
C LEU A 317 10.78 -10.95 9.71
N GLN A 318 11.63 -10.59 10.67
CA GLN A 318 12.19 -9.25 10.80
C GLN A 318 13.06 -8.88 9.56
N PRO A 319 12.69 -7.87 8.75
CA PRO A 319 13.47 -7.51 7.57
C PRO A 319 14.85 -6.96 7.89
N THR A 320 14.94 -6.02 8.83
CA THR A 320 16.19 -5.44 9.33
C THR A 320 16.11 -5.19 10.82
N LYS A 321 17.23 -4.83 11.47
CA LYS A 321 17.28 -4.52 12.90
C LYS A 321 16.43 -3.31 13.31
N ALA A 322 16.05 -2.45 12.35
CA ALA A 322 15.20 -1.28 12.59
C ALA A 322 13.70 -1.64 12.66
N HIS A 323 13.31 -2.82 12.21
CA HIS A 323 11.93 -3.29 12.24
C HIS A 323 11.63 -3.99 13.56
N LEU A 324 10.34 -4.26 13.79
CA LEU A 324 9.89 -4.97 14.99
C LEU A 324 10.63 -6.30 15.16
N PRO A 325 11.06 -6.65 16.38
CA PRO A 325 11.68 -7.94 16.64
C PRO A 325 10.67 -9.08 16.45
N VAL A 326 11.19 -10.27 16.15
CA VAL A 326 10.41 -11.50 16.25
C VAL A 326 10.28 -11.83 17.75
N GLU A 327 9.06 -11.89 18.26
CA GLU A 327 8.81 -12.21 19.68
C GLU A 327 8.89 -13.71 19.93
N ARG A 328 8.45 -14.52 18.96
CA ARG A 328 8.60 -15.98 18.97
C ARG A 328 8.57 -16.58 17.56
N TYR A 329 9.15 -17.74 17.40
CA TYR A 329 8.99 -18.58 16.21
C TYR A 329 7.88 -19.61 16.45
N VAL A 330 6.81 -19.52 15.68
CA VAL A 330 5.68 -20.46 15.72
C VAL A 330 6.09 -21.74 15.01
N THR A 331 5.78 -22.89 15.62
CA THR A 331 6.19 -24.18 15.05
C THR A 331 5.31 -24.59 13.86
N PRO A 332 5.79 -25.49 12.98
CA PRO A 332 4.96 -26.04 11.90
C PRO A 332 3.69 -26.73 12.42
N GLU A 333 3.77 -27.38 13.59
CA GLU A 333 2.66 -28.07 14.23
C GLU A 333 1.58 -27.06 14.69
N GLU A 334 2.00 -25.93 15.28
CA GLU A 334 1.06 -24.85 15.65
C GLU A 334 0.38 -24.26 14.41
N PHE A 335 1.12 -24.07 13.30
CA PHE A 335 0.52 -23.62 12.05
C PHE A 335 -0.49 -24.64 11.50
N ALA A 336 -0.19 -25.93 11.59
CA ALA A 336 -1.11 -26.99 11.17
C ALA A 336 -2.38 -26.98 12.02
N GLU A 337 -2.25 -26.74 13.33
CA GLU A 337 -3.39 -26.63 14.24
C GLU A 337 -4.26 -25.40 13.91
N TRP A 338 -3.66 -24.24 13.64
CA TRP A 338 -4.41 -23.07 13.19
C TRP A 338 -5.13 -23.28 11.85
N LYS A 339 -4.53 -24.07 10.94
CA LYS A 339 -5.21 -24.48 9.69
C LYS A 339 -6.45 -25.31 10.00
N ARG A 340 -6.33 -26.30 10.87
CA ARG A 340 -7.45 -27.17 11.28
C ARG A 340 -8.58 -26.35 11.91
N ILE A 341 -8.25 -25.52 12.90
CA ILE A 341 -9.22 -24.63 13.57
C ILE A 341 -9.94 -23.72 12.56
N GLY A 342 -9.20 -23.12 11.64
CA GLY A 342 -9.79 -22.24 10.65
C GLY A 342 -10.78 -22.96 9.72
N LEU A 343 -10.45 -24.17 9.28
CA LEU A 343 -11.36 -24.98 8.46
C LEU A 343 -12.61 -25.37 9.26
N GLU A 344 -12.48 -25.73 10.54
CA GLU A 344 -13.61 -26.03 11.42
C GLU A 344 -14.50 -24.82 11.70
N LEU A 345 -13.93 -23.61 11.75
CA LEU A 345 -14.70 -22.36 11.83
C LEU A 345 -15.47 -22.04 10.54
N GLY A 346 -15.19 -22.76 9.44
CA GLY A 346 -15.89 -22.61 8.18
C GLY A 346 -15.24 -21.64 7.17
N PHE A 347 -13.93 -21.33 7.29
CA PHE A 347 -13.21 -20.73 6.18
C PHE A 347 -13.18 -21.70 5.00
N ALA A 348 -13.47 -21.21 3.78
CA ALA A 348 -13.44 -22.03 2.57
C ALA A 348 -12.02 -22.51 2.23
N HIS A 349 -11.00 -21.71 2.59
CA HIS A 349 -9.59 -22.09 2.46
C HIS A 349 -8.75 -21.45 3.58
N VAL A 350 -7.81 -22.22 4.13
CA VAL A 350 -6.82 -21.71 5.09
C VAL A 350 -5.44 -22.15 4.63
N GLU A 351 -4.59 -21.18 4.32
CA GLU A 351 -3.17 -21.42 4.09
C GLU A 351 -2.38 -21.00 5.31
N SER A 352 -1.73 -21.94 5.98
CA SER A 352 -1.05 -21.71 7.26
C SER A 352 0.28 -22.43 7.30
N GLY A 353 1.36 -21.69 7.56
CA GLY A 353 2.70 -22.26 7.63
C GLY A 353 3.80 -21.23 7.81
N PRO A 354 4.99 -21.66 8.25
CA PRO A 354 6.10 -20.75 8.56
C PRO A 354 6.54 -19.84 7.41
N LEU A 355 6.44 -20.32 6.18
CA LEU A 355 6.85 -19.58 4.97
C LEU A 355 5.68 -19.01 4.20
N VAL A 356 4.43 -19.18 4.67
CA VAL A 356 3.24 -18.64 4.02
C VAL A 356 3.32 -17.10 3.96
N ARG A 357 2.89 -16.57 2.83
CA ARG A 357 2.67 -15.14 2.54
C ARG A 357 1.27 -14.99 1.94
N SER A 358 0.71 -13.79 1.96
CA SER A 358 -0.67 -13.56 1.47
C SER A 358 -0.89 -14.07 0.04
N SER A 359 0.11 -14.04 -0.81
CA SER A 359 0.03 -14.53 -2.19
C SER A 359 0.62 -15.93 -2.41
N TYR A 360 1.01 -16.64 -1.34
CA TYR A 360 1.54 -17.99 -1.46
C TYR A 360 0.43 -18.97 -1.85
N HIS A 361 0.67 -19.79 -2.87
CA HIS A 361 -0.32 -20.70 -3.47
C HIS A 361 -1.65 -20.02 -3.85
N ALA A 362 -1.62 -18.73 -4.21
CA ALA A 362 -2.82 -17.99 -4.57
C ALA A 362 -3.54 -18.60 -5.81
N ASP A 363 -2.80 -19.26 -6.69
CA ASP A 363 -3.32 -20.00 -7.83
C ASP A 363 -4.18 -21.23 -7.45
N GLU A 364 -3.95 -21.85 -6.28
CA GLU A 364 -4.74 -22.97 -5.76
C GLU A 364 -6.01 -22.51 -5.01
N GLN A 365 -6.05 -21.25 -4.60
CA GLN A 365 -7.19 -20.67 -3.88
C GLN A 365 -8.34 -20.27 -4.82
N ARG A 366 -8.19 -20.57 -6.11
CA ARG A 366 -9.25 -20.49 -7.11
C ARG A 366 -10.18 -21.69 -6.89
N ILE A 367 -11.34 -21.50 -6.29
CA ILE A 367 -12.38 -22.52 -6.33
C ILE A 367 -12.99 -22.45 -7.72
N GLU A 368 -12.89 -23.52 -8.47
CA GLU A 368 -13.63 -23.69 -9.71
C GLU A 368 -15.12 -23.55 -9.39
N SER A 369 -15.75 -22.58 -10.07
CA SER A 369 -17.20 -22.34 -9.96
C SER A 369 -17.97 -23.39 -10.71
#